data_cc6ad8454d8d454d8a40790147d656f9
#
_entry.id   cc6ad8454d8d454d8a40790147d656f9
#
_cell.length_a   1.000
_cell.length_b   1.000
_cell.length_c   1.000
_cell.angle_alpha   90.00
_cell.angle_beta   90.00
_cell.angle_gamma   90.00
#
_symmetry.space_group_name_H-M   'P 1'
#
loop_
_entity.id
_entity.type
_entity.pdbx_description
1 polymer ?
#
loop_
_entity_poly.entity_id
_entity_poly.type
_entity_poly.pdbx_seq_one_letter_code
_entity_poly.pdbx_strand_id
1 'polypeptide(L)'
;MEFLTNEKLTIVGAAGMIGSNMAQTAIMMHLTPNICLYDPYGPGLEGVAEEMLHCGFEGLNLTYTSDIKEALTGAKYIVSSGGAARKAGMTREDLLKGNAAIAEEFGQNVKKYCPDVKHIVIIFNPADITGLIVLLHSGLKPSQVTTLAALDSTRLRLSLIHIS
;
A
#
# COMPACT_ATOMS: atom_id res chain seq x y z
N MET A 1 -9.37 -22.00 -8.65
CA MET A 1 -10.16 -20.73 -8.72
C MET A 1 -9.42 -19.78 -9.66
N GLU A 2 -10.13 -19.04 -10.51
CA GLU A 2 -9.46 -18.17 -11.52
C GLU A 2 -9.09 -16.82 -10.88
N PHE A 3 -7.93 -16.28 -11.22
CA PHE A 3 -7.50 -14.94 -10.77
C PHE A 3 -8.20 -13.85 -11.59
N LEU A 4 -8.49 -12.72 -10.95
CA LEU A 4 -9.15 -11.56 -11.60
C LEU A 4 -8.26 -10.94 -12.68
N THR A 5 -6.95 -10.93 -12.49
CA THR A 5 -5.94 -10.43 -13.44
C THR A 5 -4.63 -11.17 -13.26
N ASN A 6 -3.74 -11.11 -14.26
CA ASN A 6 -2.35 -11.60 -14.16
C ASN A 6 -1.33 -10.47 -13.97
N GLU A 7 -1.78 -9.26 -13.69
CA GLU A 7 -0.90 -8.11 -13.57
C GLU A 7 -0.27 -8.03 -12.18
N LYS A 8 0.95 -7.48 -12.09
CA LYS A 8 1.69 -7.35 -10.84
C LYS A 8 1.01 -6.35 -9.90
N LEU A 9 0.71 -6.81 -8.68
CA LEU A 9 0.30 -6.00 -7.55
C LEU A 9 1.48 -5.84 -6.58
N THR A 10 1.84 -4.62 -6.26
CA THR A 10 2.87 -4.33 -5.25
C THR A 10 2.23 -3.77 -3.99
N ILE A 11 2.55 -4.36 -2.84
CA ILE A 11 2.14 -3.91 -1.51
C ILE A 11 3.33 -3.20 -0.86
N VAL A 12 3.20 -1.91 -0.63
CA VAL A 12 4.23 -1.06 0.00
C VAL A 12 3.91 -0.89 1.49
N GLY A 13 4.90 -1.13 2.35
CA GLY A 13 4.73 -1.20 3.79
C GLY A 13 4.25 -2.59 4.26
N ALA A 14 4.68 -3.64 3.56
CA ALA A 14 4.18 -5.00 3.73
C ALA A 14 4.61 -5.67 5.04
N ALA A 15 5.70 -5.22 5.67
CA ALA A 15 6.10 -5.71 7.00
C ALA A 15 5.19 -5.18 8.12
N GLY A 16 4.39 -4.13 7.85
CA GLY A 16 3.43 -3.58 8.79
C GLY A 16 2.13 -4.39 8.84
N MET A 17 1.39 -4.24 9.95
CA MET A 17 0.13 -4.96 10.17
C MET A 17 -0.91 -4.70 9.06
N ILE A 18 -1.01 -3.47 8.56
CA ILE A 18 -1.97 -3.14 7.49
C ILE A 18 -1.51 -3.77 6.18
N GLY A 19 -0.25 -3.59 5.78
CA GLY A 19 0.28 -4.11 4.53
C GLY A 19 0.23 -5.64 4.45
N SER A 20 0.61 -6.35 5.51
CA SER A 20 0.52 -7.81 5.57
C SER A 20 -0.92 -8.33 5.42
N ASN A 21 -1.87 -7.72 6.14
CA ASN A 21 -3.29 -8.07 6.02
C ASN A 21 -3.84 -7.81 4.61
N MET A 22 -3.42 -6.72 3.96
CA MET A 22 -3.87 -6.43 2.59
C MET A 22 -3.30 -7.42 1.58
N ALA A 23 -2.05 -7.82 1.74
CA ALA A 23 -1.44 -8.86 0.92
C ALA A 23 -2.19 -10.18 1.08
N GLN A 24 -2.42 -10.63 2.29
CA GLN A 24 -3.19 -11.84 2.57
C GLN A 24 -4.61 -11.77 1.99
N THR A 25 -5.29 -10.62 2.16
CA THR A 25 -6.63 -10.43 1.60
C THR A 25 -6.62 -10.49 0.07
N ALA A 26 -5.65 -9.86 -0.59
CA ALA A 26 -5.51 -9.90 -2.04
C ALA A 26 -5.31 -11.33 -2.57
N ILE A 27 -4.53 -12.15 -1.85
CA ILE A 27 -4.32 -13.57 -2.15
C ILE A 27 -5.64 -14.34 -1.99
N MET A 28 -6.30 -14.21 -0.85
CA MET A 28 -7.55 -14.91 -0.55
C MET A 28 -8.68 -14.54 -1.51
N MET A 29 -8.71 -13.31 -2.01
CA MET A 29 -9.67 -12.84 -3.01
C MET A 29 -9.29 -13.20 -4.44
N HIS A 30 -8.18 -13.90 -4.66
CA HIS A 30 -7.66 -14.25 -5.98
C HIS A 30 -7.56 -13.05 -6.94
N LEU A 31 -7.07 -11.89 -6.45
CA LEU A 31 -6.97 -10.69 -7.29
C LEU A 31 -5.92 -10.87 -8.38
N THR A 32 -4.74 -11.36 -8.04
CA THR A 32 -3.66 -11.68 -8.99
C THR A 32 -2.73 -12.74 -8.39
N PRO A 33 -2.13 -13.61 -9.22
CA PRO A 33 -1.08 -14.50 -8.75
C PRO A 33 0.24 -13.77 -8.50
N ASN A 34 0.48 -12.61 -9.12
CA ASN A 34 1.76 -11.91 -9.12
C ASN A 34 1.77 -10.80 -8.05
N ILE A 35 2.19 -11.13 -6.84
CA ILE A 35 2.25 -10.21 -5.71
C ILE A 35 3.70 -9.95 -5.31
N CYS A 36 4.06 -8.66 -5.17
CA CYS A 36 5.34 -8.23 -4.66
C CYS A 36 5.14 -7.48 -3.34
N LEU A 37 5.80 -7.97 -2.28
CA LEU A 37 5.84 -7.33 -0.99
C LEU A 37 7.07 -6.42 -0.92
N TYR A 38 6.88 -5.18 -0.50
CA TYR A 38 7.97 -4.23 -0.30
C TYR A 38 7.91 -3.61 1.09
N ASP A 39 9.04 -3.61 1.75
CA ASP A 39 9.26 -2.83 2.98
C ASP A 39 10.76 -2.55 3.14
N PRO A 40 11.17 -1.34 3.58
CA PRO A 40 12.57 -1.07 3.88
C PRO A 40 13.08 -1.87 5.08
N TYR A 41 12.20 -2.42 5.93
CA TYR A 41 12.55 -3.29 7.05
C TYR A 41 12.59 -4.77 6.63
N GLY A 42 13.72 -5.20 6.07
CA GLY A 42 13.92 -6.53 5.50
C GLY A 42 13.56 -7.71 6.41
N PRO A 43 14.03 -7.76 7.69
CA PRO A 43 13.73 -8.90 8.56
C PRO A 43 12.24 -9.11 8.84
N GLY A 44 11.48 -8.03 9.03
CA GLY A 44 10.03 -8.12 9.19
C GLY A 44 9.31 -8.52 7.90
N LEU A 45 9.81 -8.08 6.76
CA LEU A 45 9.28 -8.41 5.45
C LEU A 45 9.46 -9.90 5.11
N GLU A 46 10.65 -10.45 5.40
CA GLU A 46 10.93 -11.87 5.21
C GLU A 46 9.99 -12.75 6.03
N GLY A 47 9.76 -12.42 7.31
CA GLY A 47 8.82 -13.15 8.16
C GLY A 47 7.40 -13.17 7.60
N VAL A 48 6.90 -12.03 7.12
CA VAL A 48 5.57 -11.93 6.49
C VAL A 48 5.49 -12.76 5.21
N ALA A 49 6.54 -12.73 4.37
CA ALA A 49 6.56 -13.49 3.13
C ALA A 49 6.56 -15.00 3.40
N GLU A 50 7.37 -15.47 4.36
CA GLU A 50 7.43 -16.86 4.76
C GLU A 50 6.09 -17.36 5.32
N GLU A 51 5.43 -16.59 6.18
CA GLU A 51 4.09 -16.93 6.68
C GLU A 51 3.08 -17.11 5.53
N MET A 52 3.10 -16.24 4.53
CA MET A 52 2.21 -16.34 3.38
C MET A 52 2.53 -17.55 2.48
N LEU A 53 3.81 -17.85 2.27
CA LEU A 53 4.24 -19.03 1.52
C LEU A 53 3.83 -20.33 2.23
N HIS A 54 3.92 -20.37 3.56
CA HIS A 54 3.50 -21.52 4.37
C HIS A 54 1.97 -21.74 4.35
N CYS A 55 1.17 -20.74 4.00
CA CYS A 55 -0.28 -20.93 3.81
C CYS A 55 -0.64 -21.80 2.59
N GLY A 56 0.32 -22.08 1.70
CA GLY A 56 0.13 -23.02 0.59
C GLY A 56 -0.89 -22.59 -0.46
N PHE A 57 -1.01 -21.30 -0.73
CA PHE A 57 -1.90 -20.82 -1.80
C PHE A 57 -1.43 -21.29 -3.17
N GLU A 58 -2.30 -22.02 -3.87
CA GLU A 58 -1.99 -22.55 -5.19
C GLU A 58 -1.89 -21.46 -6.26
N GLY A 59 -0.87 -21.59 -7.12
CA GLY A 59 -0.67 -20.70 -8.27
C GLY A 59 -0.15 -19.31 -7.90
N LEU A 60 0.23 -19.06 -6.64
CA LEU A 60 0.77 -17.80 -6.19
C LEU A 60 2.23 -17.64 -6.59
N ASN A 61 2.57 -16.51 -7.21
CA ASN A 61 3.92 -16.03 -7.47
C ASN A 61 4.19 -14.83 -6.52
N LEU A 62 4.59 -15.15 -5.29
CA LEU A 62 4.91 -14.17 -4.26
C LEU A 62 6.40 -13.85 -4.31
N THR A 63 6.72 -12.58 -4.42
CA THR A 63 8.08 -12.04 -4.30
C THR A 63 8.15 -11.00 -3.18
N TYR A 64 9.33 -10.80 -2.61
CA TYR A 64 9.54 -9.74 -1.62
C TYR A 64 10.91 -9.12 -1.78
N THR A 65 11.01 -7.83 -1.52
CA THR A 65 12.27 -7.08 -1.68
C THR A 65 12.26 -5.81 -0.82
N SER A 66 13.45 -5.38 -0.41
CA SER A 66 13.67 -4.06 0.22
C SER A 66 14.21 -3.02 -0.78
N ASP A 67 14.30 -3.37 -2.07
CA ASP A 67 14.66 -2.43 -3.15
C ASP A 67 13.37 -1.88 -3.80
N ILE A 68 13.13 -0.60 -3.63
CA ILE A 68 11.95 0.10 -4.18
C ILE A 68 11.90 0.03 -5.72
N LYS A 69 13.04 0.03 -6.38
CA LYS A 69 13.12 -0.10 -7.84
C LYS A 69 12.60 -1.46 -8.29
N GLU A 70 13.07 -2.52 -7.66
CA GLU A 70 12.64 -3.89 -7.96
C GLU A 70 11.14 -4.06 -7.68
N ALA A 71 10.68 -3.54 -6.54
CA ALA A 71 9.28 -3.59 -6.15
C ALA A 71 8.35 -2.92 -7.17
N LEU A 72 8.71 -1.72 -7.64
CA LEU A 72 7.87 -0.92 -8.54
C LEU A 72 7.99 -1.34 -10.00
N THR A 73 9.12 -1.91 -10.42
CA THR A 73 9.31 -2.31 -11.83
C THR A 73 8.23 -3.32 -12.24
N GLY A 74 7.47 -2.97 -13.29
CA GLY A 74 6.39 -3.80 -13.84
C GLY A 74 5.10 -3.80 -13.02
N ALA A 75 5.01 -3.07 -11.91
CA ALA A 75 3.78 -2.94 -11.13
C ALA A 75 2.68 -2.24 -11.94
N LYS A 76 1.49 -2.83 -11.96
CA LYS A 76 0.29 -2.23 -12.56
C LYS A 76 -0.69 -1.73 -11.50
N TYR A 77 -0.67 -2.34 -10.33
CA TYR A 77 -1.43 -1.92 -9.17
C TYR A 77 -0.52 -1.79 -7.97
N ILE A 78 -0.73 -0.76 -7.18
CA ILE A 78 0.05 -0.54 -5.95
C ILE A 78 -0.91 -0.18 -4.82
N VAL A 79 -0.70 -0.82 -3.67
CA VAL A 79 -1.33 -0.43 -2.42
C VAL A 79 -0.23 0.00 -1.45
N SER A 80 -0.30 1.23 -0.95
CA SER A 80 0.72 1.77 -0.06
C SER A 80 0.15 2.09 1.33
N SER A 81 0.65 1.35 2.32
CA SER A 81 0.48 1.61 3.75
C SER A 81 1.80 2.04 4.42
N GLY A 82 2.81 2.37 3.62
CA GLY A 82 4.21 2.54 3.99
C GLY A 82 4.56 3.86 4.71
N GLY A 83 3.63 4.47 5.42
CA GLY A 83 3.90 5.67 6.23
C GLY A 83 4.41 5.33 7.63
N ALA A 84 5.03 6.32 8.29
CA ALA A 84 5.41 6.23 9.70
C ALA A 84 4.18 6.23 10.60
N ALA A 85 4.17 5.36 11.61
CA ALA A 85 3.16 5.36 12.65
C ALA A 85 3.42 6.49 13.66
N ARG A 86 2.35 7.07 14.22
CA ARG A 86 2.44 8.07 15.28
C ARG A 86 3.05 7.46 16.54
N LYS A 87 4.13 8.03 17.03
CA LYS A 87 4.77 7.65 18.29
C LYS A 87 4.26 8.51 19.47
N ALA A 88 4.43 8.01 20.69
CA ALA A 88 4.13 8.79 21.89
C ALA A 88 4.89 10.12 21.87
N GLY A 89 4.22 11.22 22.19
CA GLY A 89 4.80 12.57 22.18
C GLY A 89 4.82 13.27 20.82
N MET A 90 4.55 12.59 19.70
CA MET A 90 4.45 13.26 18.41
C MET A 90 3.13 14.01 18.26
N THR A 91 3.20 15.22 17.72
CA THR A 91 2.04 15.98 17.29
C THR A 91 1.48 15.42 15.96
N ARG A 92 0.28 15.84 15.58
CA ARG A 92 -0.26 15.52 14.24
C ARG A 92 0.55 16.20 13.13
N GLU A 93 1.09 17.36 13.42
CA GLU A 93 1.93 18.13 12.49
C GLU A 93 3.27 17.45 12.23
N ASP A 94 3.91 16.89 13.26
CA ASP A 94 5.16 16.13 13.11
C ASP A 94 4.93 14.89 12.24
N LEU A 95 3.83 14.18 12.48
CA LEU A 95 3.45 13.04 11.65
C LEU A 95 3.20 13.44 10.19
N LEU A 96 2.50 14.55 9.97
CA LEU A 96 2.24 15.08 8.64
C LEU A 96 3.55 15.40 7.90
N LYS A 97 4.48 16.12 8.54
CA LYS A 97 5.77 16.46 7.93
C LYS A 97 6.56 15.21 7.53
N GLY A 98 6.64 14.22 8.41
CA GLY A 98 7.34 12.96 8.14
C GLY A 98 6.70 12.18 7.00
N ASN A 99 5.38 12.02 7.03
CA ASN A 99 4.66 11.27 6.00
C ASN A 99 4.56 12.02 4.66
N ALA A 100 4.61 13.35 4.67
CA ALA A 100 4.69 14.14 3.44
C ALA A 100 6.00 13.86 2.68
N ALA A 101 7.13 13.81 3.38
CA ALA A 101 8.42 13.47 2.77
C ALA A 101 8.42 12.04 2.18
N ILE A 102 7.86 11.08 2.91
CA ILE A 102 7.70 9.69 2.42
C ILE A 102 6.83 9.66 1.16
N ALA A 103 5.72 10.40 1.16
CA ALA A 103 4.81 10.46 0.01
C ALA A 103 5.45 11.10 -1.22
N GLU A 104 6.26 12.14 -1.03
CA GLU A 104 7.02 12.80 -2.09
C GLU A 104 8.03 11.85 -2.73
N GLU A 105 8.87 11.22 -1.90
CA GLU A 105 9.86 10.24 -2.36
C GLU A 105 9.18 9.07 -3.08
N PHE A 106 8.09 8.55 -2.54
CA PHE A 106 7.32 7.49 -3.16
C PHE A 106 6.75 7.92 -4.52
N GLY A 107 6.17 9.11 -4.63
CA GLY A 107 5.68 9.66 -5.90
C GLY A 107 6.77 9.78 -6.96
N GLN A 108 7.96 10.27 -6.58
CA GLN A 108 9.12 10.35 -7.46
C GLN A 108 9.60 8.96 -7.93
N ASN A 109 9.61 7.98 -7.04
CA ASN A 109 9.96 6.60 -7.35
C ASN A 109 8.94 5.96 -8.31
N VAL A 110 7.64 6.21 -8.13
CA VAL A 110 6.58 5.78 -9.06
C VAL A 110 6.83 6.36 -10.45
N LYS A 111 7.05 7.67 -10.57
CA LYS A 111 7.37 8.34 -11.83
C LYS A 111 8.56 7.72 -12.55
N LYS A 112 9.58 7.33 -11.80
CA LYS A 112 10.83 6.82 -12.32
C LYS A 112 10.78 5.35 -12.73
N TYR A 113 10.11 4.50 -11.94
CA TYR A 113 10.21 3.05 -12.06
C TYR A 113 8.95 2.35 -12.58
N CYS A 114 7.77 3.00 -12.46
CA CYS A 114 6.52 2.45 -12.97
C CYS A 114 5.55 3.53 -13.50
N PRO A 115 5.99 4.35 -14.50
CA PRO A 115 5.17 5.44 -15.03
C PRO A 115 3.87 4.97 -15.70
N ASP A 116 3.76 3.70 -16.02
CA ASP A 116 2.62 3.04 -16.66
C ASP A 116 1.72 2.27 -15.68
N VAL A 117 1.86 2.54 -14.36
CA VAL A 117 0.98 1.99 -13.33
C VAL A 117 -0.47 2.40 -13.63
N LYS A 118 -1.40 1.45 -13.47
CA LYS A 118 -2.83 1.68 -13.73
C LYS A 118 -3.51 2.38 -12.57
N HIS A 119 -3.21 1.93 -11.34
CA HIS A 119 -3.85 2.51 -10.16
C HIS A 119 -3.00 2.35 -8.90
N ILE A 120 -3.06 3.38 -8.04
CA ILE A 120 -2.42 3.40 -6.73
C ILE A 120 -3.46 3.73 -5.67
N VAL A 121 -3.45 2.97 -4.57
CA VAL A 121 -4.24 3.24 -3.37
C VAL A 121 -3.31 3.65 -2.22
N ILE A 122 -3.51 4.83 -1.67
CA ILE A 122 -2.76 5.38 -0.54
C ILE A 122 -3.57 5.25 0.74
N ILE A 123 -2.98 4.68 1.78
CA ILE A 123 -3.66 4.37 3.04
C ILE A 123 -3.04 5.06 4.24
N PHE A 124 -1.73 5.36 4.20
CA PHE A 124 -1.04 5.96 5.35
C PHE A 124 -1.44 7.41 5.59
N ASN A 125 -1.59 7.75 6.87
CA ASN A 125 -2.17 9.02 7.31
C ASN A 125 -1.20 10.22 7.28
N PRO A 126 -1.72 11.42 7.00
CA PRO A 126 -3.12 11.71 6.62
C PRO A 126 -3.36 11.41 5.13
N ALA A 127 -4.18 10.39 4.84
CA ALA A 127 -4.29 9.77 3.53
C ALA A 127 -4.64 10.76 2.40
N ASP A 128 -5.52 11.71 2.65
CA ASP A 128 -5.92 12.70 1.63
C ASP A 128 -4.74 13.59 1.21
N ILE A 129 -3.92 14.01 2.17
CA ILE A 129 -2.75 14.86 1.92
C ILE A 129 -1.63 14.06 1.27
N THR A 130 -1.33 12.86 1.81
CA THR A 130 -0.27 12.00 1.25
C THR A 130 -0.62 11.51 -0.14
N GLY A 131 -1.89 11.19 -0.41
CA GLY A 131 -2.37 10.85 -1.75
C GLY A 131 -2.23 12.02 -2.74
N LEU A 132 -2.54 13.25 -2.33
CA LEU A 132 -2.33 14.43 -3.15
C LEU A 132 -0.84 14.66 -3.46
N ILE A 133 0.03 14.49 -2.47
CA ILE A 133 1.48 14.63 -2.67
C ILE A 133 1.99 13.57 -3.66
N VAL A 134 1.58 12.30 -3.50
CA VAL A 134 1.92 11.24 -4.45
C VAL A 134 1.45 11.60 -5.86
N LEU A 135 0.23 12.08 -6.02
CA LEU A 135 -0.31 12.48 -7.32
C LEU A 135 0.54 13.58 -7.97
N LEU A 136 0.90 14.62 -7.22
CA LEU A 136 1.69 15.75 -7.73
C LEU A 136 3.11 15.34 -8.17
N HIS A 137 3.73 14.38 -7.47
CA HIS A 137 5.10 13.97 -7.73
C HIS A 137 5.24 12.77 -8.66
N SER A 138 4.18 11.96 -8.83
CA SER A 138 4.20 10.77 -9.69
C SER A 138 3.98 11.05 -11.18
N GLY A 139 3.37 12.19 -11.51
CA GLY A 139 2.97 12.52 -12.89
C GLY A 139 1.77 11.72 -13.38
N LEU A 140 1.06 11.02 -12.51
CA LEU A 140 -0.15 10.26 -12.83
C LEU A 140 -1.37 11.17 -12.96
N LYS A 141 -2.43 10.63 -13.56
CA LYS A 141 -3.73 11.31 -13.64
C LYS A 141 -4.49 11.16 -12.30
N PRO A 142 -5.37 12.12 -11.94
CA PRO A 142 -6.18 12.03 -10.73
C PRO A 142 -6.99 10.73 -10.62
N SER A 143 -7.43 10.16 -11.73
CA SER A 143 -8.17 8.89 -11.76
C SER A 143 -7.32 7.65 -11.43
N GLN A 144 -5.99 7.78 -11.39
CA GLN A 144 -5.07 6.69 -11.12
C GLN A 144 -4.59 6.65 -9.64
N VAL A 145 -4.94 7.65 -8.84
CA VAL A 145 -4.55 7.70 -7.42
C VAL A 145 -5.80 7.87 -6.58
N THR A 146 -6.03 6.96 -5.65
CA THR A 146 -7.10 7.06 -4.66
C THR A 146 -6.55 6.96 -3.24
N THR A 147 -7.30 7.51 -2.31
CA THR A 147 -7.04 7.40 -0.87
C THR A 147 -8.11 6.54 -0.22
N LEU A 148 -7.75 5.81 0.83
CA LEU A 148 -8.68 4.94 1.53
C LEU A 148 -8.93 5.45 2.95
N ALA A 149 -10.14 5.95 3.18
CA ALA A 149 -10.67 6.36 4.48
C ALA A 149 -12.02 5.69 4.80
N ALA A 150 -12.27 4.50 4.26
CA ALA A 150 -13.54 3.78 4.41
C ALA A 150 -13.92 3.50 5.87
N LEU A 151 -12.91 3.28 6.73
CA LEU A 151 -13.13 3.07 8.16
C LEU A 151 -13.75 4.31 8.84
N ASP A 152 -13.31 5.50 8.49
CA ASP A 152 -13.83 6.75 9.05
C ASP A 152 -15.28 6.97 8.61
N SER A 153 -15.60 6.70 7.36
CA SER A 153 -16.98 6.74 6.85
C SER A 153 -17.89 5.74 7.56
N THR A 154 -17.40 4.54 7.83
CA THR A 154 -18.15 3.51 8.58
C THR A 154 -18.37 3.93 10.02
N ARG A 155 -17.36 4.48 10.68
CA ARG A 155 -17.47 4.99 12.06
C ARG A 155 -18.48 6.14 12.15
N LEU A 156 -18.46 7.07 11.20
CA LEU A 156 -19.44 8.15 11.13
C LEU A 156 -20.86 7.59 11.00
N ARG A 157 -21.06 6.63 10.09
CA ARG A 157 -22.37 5.98 9.90
C ARG A 157 -22.87 5.32 11.18
N LEU A 158 -22.00 4.58 11.89
CA LEU A 158 -22.37 3.95 13.16
C LEU A 158 -22.73 4.96 14.24
N SER A 159 -22.00 6.07 14.33
CA SER A 159 -22.29 7.16 15.27
C SER A 159 -23.66 7.79 15.00
N LEU A 160 -24.04 7.98 13.74
CA LEU A 160 -25.35 8.55 13.36
C LEU A 160 -26.51 7.61 13.70
N ILE A 161 -26.32 6.29 13.65
CA ILE A 161 -27.35 5.32 14.06
C ILE A 161 -27.63 5.41 15.57
N HIS A 162 -26.66 5.75 16.38
CA HIS A 162 -26.82 5.87 17.83
C HIS A 162 -27.37 7.23 18.30
N ILE A 163 -27.49 8.21 17.41
CA ILE A 163 -28.01 9.55 17.69
C ILE A 163 -29.53 9.63 17.36
N SER A 164 -30.01 8.74 16.53
CA SER A 164 -31.44 8.62 16.17
C SER A 164 -32.16 7.65 17.08
#